data_0b0cf590cd8d71d5444cd44926371850
#
_entry.id   0b0cf590cd8d71d5444cd44926371850
#
_cell.length_a   1.000
_cell.length_b   1.000
_cell.length_c   1.000
_cell.angle_alpha   90.00
_cell.angle_beta   90.00
_cell.angle_gamma   90.00
#
_symmetry.space_group_name_H-M   'P 1'
#
loop_
_entity.id
_entity.type
_entity.pdbx_description
1 polymer ?
#
loop_
_entity_poly.entity_id
_entity_poly.type
_entity_poly.pdbx_seq_one_letter_code
_entity_poly.pdbx_strand_id
1 'polypeptide(L)'
;MKLEQFDFKYMPALVERVYNLWTPPQAEEKFRWIYAESIIRQDMHANNMQFQLTENGQIMAIACASRKGEKNSAGPWWNEQFSKLSDEQKISFNMGREYIAYMDKKTFAFMNENDVKLDMFISTKKGWRKKLLDKAISFFKQAGFENLFLWTDEECNVDWYINHNYELVNEDIYELFSSEEDYKTYVFKMKLE
;
A
#
# COMPACT_ATOMS: atom_id res chain seq x y z
N MET A 1 5.58 22.24 -7.78
CA MET A 1 4.60 21.23 -7.34
C MET A 1 4.95 20.83 -5.92
N LYS A 2 4.01 20.98 -5.00
CA LYS A 2 4.19 20.74 -3.54
C LYS A 2 3.68 19.33 -3.21
N LEU A 3 4.32 18.67 -2.24
CA LEU A 3 3.76 17.50 -1.59
C LEU A 3 2.61 17.97 -0.70
N GLU A 4 1.43 17.41 -0.89
CA GLU A 4 0.21 17.78 -0.17
C GLU A 4 -0.24 16.61 0.70
N GLN A 5 -0.92 16.92 1.82
CA GLN A 5 -1.65 15.90 2.57
C GLN A 5 -2.79 15.36 1.72
N PHE A 6 -3.11 14.07 1.88
CA PHE A 6 -4.20 13.44 1.15
C PHE A 6 -5.55 14.07 1.52
N ASP A 7 -6.32 14.42 0.50
CA ASP A 7 -7.69 14.91 0.64
C ASP A 7 -8.68 13.82 0.23
N PHE A 8 -9.54 13.41 1.15
CA PHE A 8 -10.52 12.34 0.95
C PHE A 8 -11.49 12.55 -0.22
N LYS A 9 -11.62 13.78 -0.74
CA LYS A 9 -12.41 14.03 -1.96
C LYS A 9 -11.88 13.25 -3.17
N TYR A 10 -10.61 12.84 -3.16
CA TYR A 10 -9.98 12.07 -4.23
C TYR A 10 -10.12 10.55 -4.04
N MET A 11 -10.74 10.08 -2.95
CA MET A 11 -10.96 8.65 -2.71
C MET A 11 -11.61 7.93 -3.90
N PRO A 12 -12.69 8.44 -4.52
CA PRO A 12 -13.30 7.75 -5.66
C PRO A 12 -12.34 7.50 -6.83
N ALA A 13 -11.47 8.47 -7.15
CA ALA A 13 -10.50 8.33 -8.23
C ALA A 13 -9.39 7.31 -7.91
N LEU A 14 -9.03 7.17 -6.63
CA LEU A 14 -8.09 6.13 -6.18
C LEU A 14 -8.74 4.74 -6.20
N VAL A 15 -9.97 4.64 -5.74
CA VAL A 15 -10.73 3.38 -5.75
C VAL A 15 -10.85 2.85 -7.17
N GLU A 16 -11.18 3.71 -8.15
CA GLU A 16 -11.22 3.35 -9.57
C GLU A 16 -9.86 2.79 -10.05
N ARG A 17 -8.75 3.39 -9.60
CA ARG A 17 -7.42 2.92 -9.97
C ARG A 17 -7.09 1.56 -9.36
N VAL A 18 -7.36 1.35 -8.08
CA VAL A 18 -7.14 0.09 -7.37
C VAL A 18 -8.07 -1.01 -7.90
N TYR A 19 -9.32 -0.65 -8.21
CA TYR A 19 -10.29 -1.56 -8.83
C TYR A 19 -9.74 -2.25 -10.08
N ASN A 20 -9.02 -1.51 -10.92
CA ASN A 20 -8.44 -2.04 -12.16
C ASN A 20 -7.11 -2.80 -11.96
N LEU A 21 -6.46 -2.64 -10.80
CA LEU A 21 -5.14 -3.22 -10.54
C LEU A 21 -5.21 -4.48 -9.67
N TRP A 22 -6.00 -4.45 -8.58
CA TRP A 22 -5.85 -5.40 -7.47
C TRP A 22 -7.15 -6.06 -7.02
N THR A 23 -8.24 -5.91 -7.76
CA THR A 23 -9.49 -6.60 -7.37
C THR A 23 -9.70 -7.88 -8.16
N PRO A 24 -10.31 -8.92 -7.57
CA PRO A 24 -10.61 -10.16 -8.26
C PRO A 24 -11.49 -9.91 -9.48
N PRO A 25 -11.05 -10.18 -10.72
CA PRO A 25 -11.78 -9.80 -11.93
C PRO A 25 -13.12 -10.53 -12.10
N GLN A 26 -13.26 -11.71 -11.47
CA GLN A 26 -14.47 -12.55 -11.56
C GLN A 26 -15.53 -12.19 -10.51
N ALA A 27 -15.18 -11.35 -9.52
CA ALA A 27 -16.09 -10.98 -8.45
C ALA A 27 -17.14 -9.97 -8.93
N GLU A 28 -18.28 -9.92 -8.22
CA GLU A 28 -19.34 -8.95 -8.45
C GLU A 28 -18.81 -7.51 -8.40
N GLU A 29 -19.24 -6.66 -9.32
CA GLU A 29 -18.76 -5.28 -9.45
C GLU A 29 -18.86 -4.49 -8.14
N LYS A 30 -20.00 -4.55 -7.46
CA LYS A 30 -20.21 -3.86 -6.18
C LYS A 30 -19.22 -4.31 -5.11
N PHE A 31 -18.93 -5.61 -5.03
CA PHE A 31 -17.94 -6.14 -4.11
C PHE A 31 -16.53 -5.65 -4.47
N ARG A 32 -16.18 -5.64 -5.74
CA ARG A 32 -14.86 -5.16 -6.21
C ARG A 32 -14.61 -3.70 -5.81
N TRP A 33 -15.64 -2.83 -5.87
CA TRP A 33 -15.53 -1.44 -5.39
C TRP A 33 -15.25 -1.36 -3.88
N ILE A 34 -15.96 -2.15 -3.06
CA ILE A 34 -15.72 -2.23 -1.61
C ILE A 34 -14.33 -2.77 -1.34
N TYR A 35 -13.91 -3.82 -2.06
CA TYR A 35 -12.59 -4.45 -1.91
C TYR A 35 -11.47 -3.46 -2.25
N ALA A 36 -11.57 -2.74 -3.35
CA ALA A 36 -10.61 -1.71 -3.74
C ALA A 36 -10.47 -0.59 -2.68
N GLU A 37 -11.59 -0.11 -2.15
CA GLU A 37 -11.56 0.90 -1.08
C GLU A 37 -10.96 0.34 0.21
N SER A 38 -11.17 -0.94 0.52
CA SER A 38 -10.61 -1.57 1.71
C SER A 38 -9.08 -1.61 1.69
N ILE A 39 -8.48 -1.88 0.52
CA ILE A 39 -7.02 -1.85 0.34
C ILE A 39 -6.48 -0.45 0.64
N ILE A 40 -7.08 0.58 0.06
CA ILE A 40 -6.63 1.96 0.27
C ILE A 40 -6.74 2.35 1.74
N ARG A 41 -7.87 2.03 2.39
CA ARG A 41 -8.11 2.38 3.79
C ARG A 41 -7.20 1.62 4.76
N GLN A 42 -6.75 0.43 4.38
CA GLN A 42 -5.81 -0.34 5.20
C GLN A 42 -4.47 0.39 5.36
N ASP A 43 -4.05 1.13 4.33
CA ASP A 43 -2.80 1.87 4.31
C ASP A 43 -2.95 3.31 4.82
N MET A 44 -4.13 3.68 5.33
CA MET A 44 -4.37 5.00 5.91
C MET A 44 -4.30 4.98 7.42
N HIS A 45 -3.27 5.61 7.96
CA HIS A 45 -3.00 5.74 9.38
C HIS A 45 -3.27 7.18 9.87
N ALA A 46 -3.41 7.38 11.19
CA ALA A 46 -3.68 8.69 11.78
C ALA A 46 -2.42 9.58 11.93
N ASN A 47 -1.34 9.27 11.22
CA ASN A 47 0.00 9.85 11.40
C ASN A 47 0.34 11.02 10.46
N ASN A 48 -0.60 11.45 9.60
CA ASN A 48 -0.39 12.49 8.60
C ASN A 48 0.72 12.18 7.55
N MET A 49 1.03 10.90 7.32
CA MET A 49 1.98 10.47 6.30
C MET A 49 1.25 9.88 5.07
N GLN A 50 0.09 10.43 4.73
CA GLN A 50 -0.61 10.19 3.48
C GLN A 50 -0.41 11.41 2.58
N PHE A 51 0.30 11.21 1.47
CA PHE A 51 0.72 12.29 0.58
C PHE A 51 0.09 12.15 -0.79
N GLN A 52 -0.24 13.28 -1.40
CA GLN A 52 -0.72 13.33 -2.77
C GLN A 52 0.05 14.33 -3.62
N LEU A 53 0.05 14.08 -4.92
CA LEU A 53 0.37 15.09 -5.94
C LEU A 53 -0.85 15.32 -6.80
N THR A 54 -1.17 16.59 -7.04
CA THR A 54 -2.30 17.00 -7.88
C THR A 54 -1.83 17.84 -9.08
N GLU A 55 -2.60 17.79 -10.15
CA GLU A 55 -2.46 18.65 -11.33
C GLU A 55 -3.84 19.02 -11.85
N ASN A 56 -4.11 20.31 -12.02
CA ASN A 56 -5.41 20.82 -12.53
C ASN A 56 -6.62 20.28 -11.75
N GLY A 57 -6.49 20.12 -10.43
CA GLY A 57 -7.55 19.60 -9.55
C GLY A 57 -7.77 18.08 -9.63
N GLN A 58 -6.91 17.34 -10.31
CA GLN A 58 -6.95 15.89 -10.39
C GLN A 58 -5.80 15.27 -9.60
N ILE A 59 -6.06 14.13 -8.94
CA ILE A 59 -5.01 13.37 -8.26
C ILE A 59 -4.15 12.64 -9.29
N MET A 60 -2.84 12.81 -9.20
CA MET A 60 -1.85 12.19 -10.08
C MET A 60 -1.12 11.03 -9.42
N ALA A 61 -0.90 11.11 -8.12
CA ALA A 61 -0.24 10.06 -7.37
C ALA A 61 -0.54 10.19 -5.87
N ILE A 62 -0.51 9.06 -5.16
CA ILE A 62 -0.62 8.95 -3.70
C ILE A 62 0.50 8.07 -3.17
N ALA A 63 1.00 8.42 -1.97
CA ALA A 63 1.84 7.57 -1.14
C ALA A 63 1.30 7.59 0.29
N CYS A 64 1.17 6.41 0.89
CA CYS A 64 0.85 6.25 2.30
C CYS A 64 2.05 5.60 3.00
N ALA A 65 2.34 6.04 4.21
CA ALA A 65 3.44 5.50 5.00
C ALA A 65 3.05 5.37 6.48
N SER A 66 3.72 4.44 7.17
CA SER A 66 3.51 4.19 8.60
C SER A 66 4.83 4.00 9.35
N ARG A 67 4.78 4.18 10.66
CA ARG A 67 5.84 3.77 11.57
C ARG A 67 5.60 2.34 12.04
N LYS A 68 6.64 1.73 12.56
CA LYS A 68 6.54 0.39 13.16
C LYS A 68 5.40 0.32 14.18
N GLY A 69 4.50 -0.65 13.98
CA GLY A 69 3.40 -0.92 14.91
C GLY A 69 2.23 0.06 14.88
N GLU A 70 2.23 1.04 13.98
CA GLU A 70 1.07 1.90 13.77
C GLU A 70 -0.14 1.11 13.29
N LYS A 71 -1.32 1.49 13.80
CA LYS A 71 -2.59 0.88 13.39
C LYS A 71 -3.32 1.80 12.42
N ASN A 72 -3.94 1.20 11.41
CA ASN A 72 -4.81 1.96 10.53
C ASN A 72 -6.12 2.38 11.22
N SER A 73 -6.82 3.32 10.62
CA SER A 73 -8.09 3.87 11.14
C SER A 73 -9.34 3.24 10.48
N ALA A 74 -9.17 2.20 9.68
CA ALA A 74 -10.23 1.65 8.83
C ALA A 74 -11.25 0.76 9.57
N GLY A 75 -10.99 0.36 10.82
CA GLY A 75 -11.81 -0.61 11.56
C GLY A 75 -13.33 -0.33 11.53
N PRO A 76 -13.81 0.88 11.86
CA PRO A 76 -15.25 1.18 11.82
C PRO A 76 -15.85 1.03 10.41
N TRP A 77 -15.17 1.51 9.38
CA TRP A 77 -15.62 1.39 8.00
C TRP A 77 -15.66 -0.08 7.55
N TRP A 78 -14.64 -0.88 7.89
CA TRP A 78 -14.64 -2.31 7.58
C TRP A 78 -15.81 -3.05 8.21
N ASN A 79 -16.09 -2.81 9.48
CA ASN A 79 -17.20 -3.45 10.18
C ASN A 79 -18.55 -3.11 9.52
N GLU A 80 -18.73 -1.88 9.08
CA GLU A 80 -19.92 -1.46 8.35
C GLU A 80 -20.04 -2.17 7.00
N GLN A 81 -18.98 -2.22 6.20
CA GLN A 81 -19.04 -2.88 4.89
C GLN A 81 -19.18 -4.40 5.04
N PHE A 82 -18.44 -5.01 5.96
CA PHE A 82 -18.47 -6.44 6.22
C PHE A 82 -19.89 -6.95 6.55
N SER A 83 -20.67 -6.17 7.26
CA SER A 83 -22.07 -6.51 7.58
C SER A 83 -22.99 -6.62 6.36
N LYS A 84 -22.60 -6.04 5.22
CA LYS A 84 -23.36 -5.99 3.98
C LYS A 84 -22.95 -7.07 2.96
N LEU A 85 -21.88 -7.81 3.24
CA LEU A 85 -21.31 -8.82 2.35
C LEU A 85 -21.98 -10.18 2.53
N SER A 86 -22.04 -10.96 1.45
CA SER A 86 -22.36 -12.39 1.52
C SER A 86 -21.24 -13.16 2.24
N ASP A 87 -21.50 -14.42 2.65
CA ASP A 87 -20.49 -15.20 3.36
C ASP A 87 -19.26 -15.51 2.48
N GLU A 88 -19.45 -15.75 1.20
CA GLU A 88 -18.37 -15.93 0.24
C GLU A 88 -17.54 -14.65 0.06
N GLN A 89 -18.20 -13.50 -0.07
CA GLN A 89 -17.52 -12.20 -0.15
C GLN A 89 -16.75 -11.87 1.14
N LYS A 90 -17.27 -12.25 2.32
CA LYS A 90 -16.57 -12.10 3.61
C LYS A 90 -15.28 -12.90 3.66
N ILE A 91 -15.27 -14.12 3.13
CA ILE A 91 -14.06 -14.95 3.05
C ILE A 91 -13.01 -14.24 2.20
N SER A 92 -13.37 -13.86 0.97
CA SER A 92 -12.45 -13.15 0.05
C SER A 92 -11.94 -11.82 0.65
N PHE A 93 -12.83 -11.05 1.28
CA PHE A 93 -12.48 -9.78 1.93
C PHE A 93 -11.47 -9.98 3.08
N ASN A 94 -11.67 -11.02 3.91
CA ASN A 94 -10.76 -11.32 5.00
C ASN A 94 -9.41 -11.83 4.49
N MET A 95 -9.40 -12.71 3.48
CA MET A 95 -8.13 -13.22 2.91
C MET A 95 -7.21 -12.07 2.46
N GLY A 96 -7.74 -11.08 1.73
CA GLY A 96 -6.94 -9.93 1.31
C GLY A 96 -6.40 -9.10 2.49
N ARG A 97 -7.24 -8.87 3.51
CA ARG A 97 -6.83 -8.16 4.72
C ARG A 97 -5.77 -8.91 5.53
N GLU A 98 -5.95 -10.21 5.68
CA GLU A 98 -5.00 -11.07 6.40
C GLU A 98 -3.65 -11.12 5.69
N TYR A 99 -3.64 -11.18 4.36
CA TYR A 99 -2.43 -11.12 3.56
C TYR A 99 -1.65 -9.81 3.79
N ILE A 100 -2.32 -8.66 3.67
CA ILE A 100 -1.67 -7.36 3.91
C ILE A 100 -1.15 -7.28 5.37
N ALA A 101 -1.97 -7.68 6.35
CA ALA A 101 -1.57 -7.67 7.76
C ALA A 101 -0.38 -8.60 8.05
N TYR A 102 -0.32 -9.76 7.38
CA TYR A 102 0.82 -10.68 7.46
C TYR A 102 2.09 -10.02 6.91
N MET A 103 2.02 -9.42 5.73
CA MET A 103 3.17 -8.76 5.10
C MET A 103 3.63 -7.52 5.89
N ASP A 104 2.71 -6.77 6.47
CA ASP A 104 3.03 -5.66 7.36
C ASP A 104 3.76 -6.13 8.61
N LYS A 105 3.24 -7.16 9.28
CA LYS A 105 3.89 -7.75 10.46
C LYS A 105 5.29 -8.26 10.15
N LYS A 106 5.45 -8.89 8.98
CA LYS A 106 6.73 -9.39 8.49
C LYS A 106 7.72 -8.24 8.24
N THR A 107 7.28 -7.18 7.58
CA THR A 107 8.09 -6.00 7.32
C THR A 107 8.51 -5.31 8.63
N PHE A 108 7.57 -5.14 9.57
CA PHE A 108 7.85 -4.55 10.88
C PHE A 108 8.87 -5.33 11.70
N ALA A 109 9.05 -6.64 11.46
CA ALA A 109 10.07 -7.43 12.15
C ALA A 109 11.50 -6.99 11.81
N PHE A 110 11.71 -6.41 10.63
CA PHE A 110 13.00 -5.89 10.17
C PHE A 110 13.23 -4.41 10.51
N MET A 111 12.19 -3.68 10.91
CA MET A 111 12.24 -2.23 11.18
C MET A 111 12.66 -1.93 12.60
N ASN A 112 13.33 -0.78 12.77
CA ASN A 112 13.55 -0.11 14.05
C ASN A 112 12.56 1.05 14.25
N GLU A 113 12.61 1.70 15.41
CA GLU A 113 11.71 2.82 15.75
C GLU A 113 11.91 4.06 14.86
N ASN A 114 13.12 4.23 14.30
CA ASN A 114 13.46 5.35 13.41
C ASN A 114 13.24 5.02 11.92
N ASP A 115 12.62 3.90 11.62
CA ASP A 115 12.32 3.51 10.25
C ASP A 115 10.89 3.88 9.87
N VAL A 116 10.65 4.03 8.55
CA VAL A 116 9.34 4.27 7.96
C VAL A 116 9.03 3.17 6.94
N LYS A 117 7.78 2.70 6.92
CA LYS A 117 7.28 1.78 5.88
C LYS A 117 6.47 2.56 4.86
N LEU A 118 6.74 2.37 3.58
CA LEU A 118 5.88 2.79 2.48
C LEU A 118 4.79 1.72 2.31
N ASP A 119 3.56 2.06 2.70
CA ASP A 119 2.44 1.13 2.70
C ASP A 119 1.82 1.00 1.31
N MET A 120 1.50 2.13 0.71
CA MET A 120 0.91 2.19 -0.63
C MET A 120 1.57 3.26 -1.47
N PHE A 121 1.73 2.96 -2.76
CA PHE A 121 2.35 3.86 -3.70
C PHE A 121 1.75 3.70 -5.10
N ILE A 122 0.82 4.58 -5.45
CA ILE A 122 0.05 4.51 -6.69
C ILE A 122 0.18 5.80 -7.48
N SER A 123 0.23 5.67 -8.81
CA SER A 123 0.17 6.79 -9.75
C SER A 123 -0.92 6.54 -10.80
N THR A 124 -1.74 7.53 -11.05
CA THR A 124 -2.77 7.50 -12.10
C THR A 124 -2.19 7.82 -13.48
N LYS A 125 -0.99 8.41 -13.55
CA LYS A 125 -0.34 8.83 -14.80
C LYS A 125 1.15 8.51 -14.80
N LYS A 126 1.65 8.06 -15.95
CA LYS A 126 3.07 7.74 -16.16
C LYS A 126 3.98 8.94 -15.81
N GLY A 127 5.08 8.66 -15.12
CA GLY A 127 6.09 9.66 -14.70
C GLY A 127 5.79 10.35 -13.36
N TRP A 128 4.58 10.26 -12.81
CA TRP A 128 4.25 10.86 -11.53
C TRP A 128 4.71 10.03 -10.33
N ARG A 129 4.83 8.72 -10.53
CA ARG A 129 5.37 7.80 -9.50
C ARG A 129 6.72 8.30 -8.97
N LYS A 130 7.71 8.48 -9.86
CA LYS A 130 9.05 8.95 -9.46
C LYS A 130 9.00 10.31 -8.75
N LYS A 131 8.22 11.27 -9.27
CA LYS A 131 8.09 12.60 -8.67
C LYS A 131 7.54 12.57 -7.24
N LEU A 132 6.56 11.69 -6.99
CA LEU A 132 6.00 11.53 -5.64
C LEU A 132 7.00 10.84 -4.72
N LEU A 133 7.63 9.76 -5.17
CA LEU A 133 8.60 9.01 -4.39
C LEU A 133 9.78 9.88 -3.96
N ASP A 134 10.38 10.63 -4.88
CA ASP A 134 11.47 11.57 -4.59
C ASP A 134 11.09 12.59 -3.50
N LYS A 135 9.83 13.08 -3.54
CA LYS A 135 9.34 14.02 -2.52
C LYS A 135 9.02 13.35 -1.18
N ALA A 136 8.45 12.17 -1.19
CA ALA A 136 8.20 11.39 0.03
C ALA A 136 9.51 11.02 0.71
N ILE A 137 10.51 10.55 -0.04
CA ILE A 137 11.86 10.28 0.47
C ILE A 137 12.49 11.54 1.08
N SER A 138 12.39 12.68 0.39
CA SER A 138 12.90 13.95 0.93
C SER A 138 12.21 14.35 2.23
N PHE A 139 10.89 14.13 2.34
CA PHE A 139 10.14 14.35 3.57
C PHE A 139 10.61 13.41 4.69
N PHE A 140 10.79 12.11 4.41
CA PHE A 140 11.22 11.14 5.42
C PHE A 140 12.62 11.46 5.95
N LYS A 141 13.56 11.86 5.08
CA LYS A 141 14.89 12.34 5.48
C LYS A 141 14.81 13.56 6.42
N GLN A 142 14.00 14.55 6.05
CA GLN A 142 13.82 15.76 6.87
C GLN A 142 13.13 15.47 8.22
N ALA A 143 12.28 14.44 8.25
CA ALA A 143 11.63 13.97 9.46
C ALA A 143 12.53 13.11 10.36
N GLY A 144 13.77 12.81 9.92
CA GLY A 144 14.77 12.08 10.69
C GLY A 144 14.64 10.56 10.64
N PHE A 145 13.92 10.02 9.66
CA PHE A 145 13.89 8.57 9.45
C PHE A 145 15.22 8.09 8.87
N GLU A 146 15.65 6.89 9.29
CA GLU A 146 16.91 6.29 8.89
C GLU A 146 16.77 5.40 7.67
N ASN A 147 15.70 4.60 7.59
CA ASN A 147 15.45 3.69 6.48
C ASN A 147 14.00 3.75 6.05
N LEU A 148 13.79 3.49 4.75
CA LEU A 148 12.49 3.25 4.13
C LEU A 148 12.35 1.77 3.85
N PHE A 149 11.32 1.14 4.39
CA PHE A 149 10.93 -0.23 4.11
C PHE A 149 9.70 -0.27 3.23
N LEU A 150 9.56 -1.34 2.48
CA LEU A 150 8.33 -1.71 1.79
C LEU A 150 8.31 -3.23 1.59
N TRP A 151 7.12 -3.76 1.35
CA TRP A 151 6.96 -5.10 0.86
C TRP A 151 6.28 -5.09 -0.52
N THR A 152 6.47 -6.16 -1.26
CA THR A 152 5.85 -6.41 -2.55
C THR A 152 5.77 -7.91 -2.81
N ASP A 153 5.15 -8.32 -3.90
CA ASP A 153 5.03 -9.70 -4.34
C ASP A 153 5.39 -9.85 -5.82
N GLU A 154 5.32 -11.07 -6.33
CA GLU A 154 5.70 -11.39 -7.71
C GLU A 154 4.78 -10.76 -8.77
N GLU A 155 3.56 -10.35 -8.43
CA GLU A 155 2.67 -9.64 -9.34
C GLU A 155 3.14 -8.19 -9.59
N CYS A 156 4.08 -7.71 -8.77
CA CYS A 156 4.65 -6.38 -8.87
C CYS A 156 6.00 -6.37 -9.60
N ASN A 157 6.48 -5.19 -9.95
CA ASN A 157 7.78 -5.04 -10.62
C ASN A 157 8.94 -5.10 -9.61
N VAL A 158 9.30 -6.30 -9.16
CA VAL A 158 10.37 -6.59 -8.18
C VAL A 158 11.72 -6.07 -8.68
N ASP A 159 12.05 -6.28 -9.96
CA ASP A 159 13.30 -5.83 -10.57
C ASP A 159 13.48 -4.31 -10.49
N TRP A 160 12.38 -3.57 -10.48
CA TRP A 160 12.47 -2.12 -10.34
C TRP A 160 13.12 -1.71 -9.02
N TYR A 161 12.76 -2.35 -7.92
CA TYR A 161 13.35 -2.07 -6.60
C TYR A 161 14.82 -2.44 -6.56
N ILE A 162 15.19 -3.62 -7.06
CA ILE A 162 16.59 -4.09 -7.14
C ILE A 162 17.45 -3.08 -7.91
N ASN A 163 16.93 -2.56 -9.02
CA ASN A 163 17.67 -1.61 -9.89
C ASN A 163 17.64 -0.14 -9.38
N HIS A 164 16.97 0.15 -8.25
CA HIS A 164 16.81 1.51 -7.70
C HIS A 164 17.34 1.65 -6.26
N ASN A 165 18.42 0.91 -5.95
CA ASN A 165 19.13 0.97 -4.66
C ASN A 165 18.31 0.50 -3.45
N TYR A 166 17.32 -0.37 -3.65
CA TYR A 166 16.68 -1.08 -2.56
C TYR A 166 17.44 -2.38 -2.28
N GLU A 167 17.75 -2.61 -1.02
CA GLU A 167 18.32 -3.87 -0.52
C GLU A 167 17.17 -4.87 -0.30
N LEU A 168 17.27 -6.08 -0.87
CA LEU A 168 16.36 -7.17 -0.55
C LEU A 168 16.73 -7.72 0.84
N VAL A 169 15.84 -7.55 1.82
CA VAL A 169 16.08 -8.02 3.20
C VAL A 169 15.38 -9.33 3.51
N ASN A 170 14.34 -9.68 2.75
CA ASN A 170 13.67 -10.97 2.85
C ASN A 170 12.98 -11.36 1.53
N GLU A 171 13.09 -12.63 1.16
CA GLU A 171 12.27 -13.31 0.15
C GLU A 171 11.63 -14.52 0.83
N ASP A 172 10.34 -14.77 0.57
CA ASP A 172 9.62 -15.88 1.16
C ASP A 172 8.42 -16.29 0.28
N ILE A 173 7.83 -17.44 0.59
CA ILE A 173 6.66 -17.99 -0.08
C ILE A 173 5.43 -17.75 0.80
N TYR A 174 4.35 -17.23 0.22
CA TYR A 174 3.06 -17.13 0.90
C TYR A 174 2.17 -18.30 0.50
N GLU A 175 2.17 -19.34 1.31
CA GLU A 175 1.56 -20.64 1.01
C GLU A 175 0.06 -20.56 0.68
N LEU A 176 -0.69 -19.64 1.29
CA LEU A 176 -2.14 -19.52 1.06
C LEU A 176 -2.52 -19.06 -0.35
N PHE A 177 -1.60 -18.41 -1.08
CA PHE A 177 -1.79 -17.99 -2.46
C PHE A 177 -1.05 -18.88 -3.46
N SER A 178 -0.16 -19.74 -2.97
CA SER A 178 0.54 -20.72 -3.79
C SER A 178 -0.44 -21.80 -4.24
N SER A 179 -0.48 -22.07 -5.53
CA SER A 179 -1.28 -23.13 -6.15
C SER A 179 -0.39 -24.16 -6.84
N GLU A 180 -0.14 -23.98 -8.14
CA GLU A 180 0.80 -24.80 -8.92
C GLU A 180 2.22 -24.24 -8.85
N GLU A 181 2.37 -22.93 -8.59
CA GLU A 181 3.63 -22.23 -8.43
C GLU A 181 3.68 -21.52 -7.06
N ASP A 182 4.90 -21.31 -6.56
CA ASP A 182 5.17 -20.63 -5.29
C ASP A 182 4.84 -19.14 -5.39
N TYR A 183 3.91 -18.62 -4.58
CA TYR A 183 3.61 -17.19 -4.53
C TYR A 183 4.67 -16.45 -3.72
N LYS A 184 5.58 -15.79 -4.41
CA LYS A 184 6.75 -15.13 -3.79
C LYS A 184 6.42 -13.74 -3.27
N THR A 185 6.95 -13.46 -2.09
CA THR A 185 6.84 -12.15 -1.41
C THR A 185 8.21 -11.63 -1.04
N TYR A 186 8.37 -10.31 -1.04
CA TYR A 186 9.65 -9.65 -0.86
C TYR A 186 9.54 -8.49 0.11
N VAL A 187 10.54 -8.32 0.98
CA VAL A 187 10.70 -7.12 1.80
C VAL A 187 11.97 -6.40 1.36
N PHE A 188 11.83 -5.14 1.05
CA PHE A 188 12.94 -4.26 0.64
C PHE A 188 13.19 -3.17 1.67
N LYS A 189 14.44 -2.71 1.70
CA LYS A 189 14.92 -1.60 2.50
C LYS A 189 15.73 -0.64 1.66
N MET A 190 15.58 0.66 1.88
CA MET A 190 16.45 1.71 1.34
C MET A 190 16.94 2.60 2.47
N LYS A 191 18.24 2.85 2.56
CA LYS A 191 18.81 3.78 3.51
C LYS A 191 18.49 5.23 3.10
N LEU A 192 18.03 6.02 4.06
CA LEU A 192 17.70 7.43 3.89
C LEU A 192 18.91 8.28 4.34
N GLU A 193 19.85 8.54 3.43
CA GLU A 193 21.03 9.39 3.68
C GLU A 193 20.80 10.85 3.33
#